data_13c37ec48510626af00ecfa57330c0ca
#
_entry.id   13c37ec48510626af00ecfa57330c0ca
#
_cell.length_a   1.000
_cell.length_b   1.000
_cell.length_c   1.000
_cell.angle_alpha   90.00
_cell.angle_beta   90.00
_cell.angle_gamma   90.00
#
_symmetry.space_group_name_H-M   'P 1'
#
loop_
_entity.id
_entity.type
_entity.pdbx_description
1 polymer ?
#
loop_
_entity_poly.entity_id
_entity_poly.type
_entity_poly.pdbx_seq_one_letter_code
_entity_poly.pdbx_strand_id
1 'polypeptide(L)'
;MTRHGMTRAMLALAGTVALTGALVAQAPVDKSVWSGVYDQEQATRGKAAYAANCASCHGESLAGIDVAPPLTGAGFLGNWNGTSAGDLFTRIKTTMPLSAPGTLSAKTVSDIEAYLFQANGFPAGSVALPPAAPMMAGIKITAQKPN
;
A
#
# COMPACT_ATOMS: atom_id res chain seq x y z
N MET A 1 68.91 55.95 14.31
CA MET A 1 69.03 54.51 14.04
C MET A 1 67.65 53.89 14.37
N THR A 2 66.83 53.81 13.38
CA THR A 2 65.40 53.40 13.51
C THR A 2 65.22 52.07 12.78
N ARG A 3 64.91 50.98 13.52
CA ARG A 3 64.62 49.67 12.94
C ARG A 3 63.11 49.54 12.77
N HIS A 4 62.68 49.40 11.53
CA HIS A 4 61.33 49.15 11.18
C HIS A 4 61.01 47.63 11.34
N GLY A 5 60.09 47.33 12.25
CA GLY A 5 59.51 45.97 12.36
C GLY A 5 58.34 45.81 11.40
N MET A 6 58.49 44.90 10.43
CA MET A 6 57.44 44.53 9.52
C MET A 6 56.60 43.43 10.14
N THR A 7 55.37 43.78 10.54
CA THR A 7 54.36 42.81 10.99
C THR A 7 53.70 42.16 9.77
N ARG A 8 53.92 40.86 9.59
CA ARG A 8 53.23 40.05 8.56
C ARG A 8 51.87 39.63 9.12
N ALA A 9 50.82 40.18 8.53
CA ALA A 9 49.45 39.72 8.75
C ALA A 9 49.21 38.42 7.94
N MET A 10 49.01 37.31 8.63
CA MET A 10 48.51 36.06 8.02
C MET A 10 46.99 36.14 7.91
N LEU A 11 46.48 36.23 6.68
CA LEU A 11 45.06 35.96 6.40
C LEU A 11 44.82 34.47 6.43
N ALA A 12 44.06 34.01 7.42
CA ALA A 12 43.52 32.65 7.45
C ALA A 12 42.24 32.63 6.58
N LEU A 13 42.29 32.00 5.42
CA LEU A 13 41.10 31.67 4.62
C LEU A 13 40.40 30.48 5.26
N ALA A 14 39.30 30.72 5.97
CA ALA A 14 38.40 29.66 6.41
C ALA A 14 37.51 29.23 5.23
N GLY A 15 37.87 28.12 4.61
CA GLY A 15 37.05 27.49 3.56
C GLY A 15 35.84 26.79 4.18
N THR A 16 34.65 27.34 4.02
CA THR A 16 33.37 26.65 4.33
C THR A 16 33.07 25.63 3.28
N VAL A 17 33.28 24.35 3.59
CA VAL A 17 32.81 23.23 2.79
C VAL A 17 31.29 23.09 2.99
N ALA A 18 30.51 23.59 2.05
CA ALA A 18 29.07 23.35 2.01
C ALA A 18 28.82 21.89 1.61
N LEU A 19 28.44 21.04 2.56
CA LEU A 19 28.01 19.68 2.32
C LEU A 19 26.61 19.76 1.72
N THR A 20 26.47 19.79 0.40
CA THR A 20 25.19 19.63 -0.29
C THR A 20 24.77 18.17 -0.22
N GLY A 21 23.98 17.84 0.80
CA GLY A 21 23.33 16.55 0.90
C GLY A 21 22.32 16.42 -0.25
N ALA A 22 22.65 15.63 -1.27
CA ALA A 22 21.69 15.22 -2.28
C ALA A 22 20.61 14.36 -1.60
N LEU A 23 19.37 14.88 -1.48
CA LEU A 23 18.20 14.06 -1.19
C LEU A 23 18.04 13.10 -2.38
N VAL A 24 18.50 11.88 -2.22
CA VAL A 24 18.18 10.80 -3.16
C VAL A 24 16.70 10.48 -2.90
N ALA A 25 15.82 11.01 -3.75
CA ALA A 25 14.43 10.56 -3.79
C ALA A 25 14.47 9.07 -4.14
N GLN A 26 14.21 8.21 -3.15
CA GLN A 26 14.06 6.79 -3.39
C GLN A 26 12.84 6.60 -4.30
N ALA A 27 13.07 6.03 -5.48
CA ALA A 27 11.99 5.61 -6.35
C ALA A 27 11.04 4.70 -5.54
N PRO A 28 9.73 4.80 -5.75
CA PRO A 28 8.78 3.91 -5.11
C PRO A 28 9.22 2.46 -5.39
N VAL A 29 9.55 1.71 -4.35
CA VAL A 29 9.82 0.29 -4.50
C VAL A 29 8.47 -0.34 -4.86
N ASP A 30 8.33 -0.80 -6.09
CA ASP A 30 7.15 -1.51 -6.55
C ASP A 30 6.98 -2.76 -5.67
N LYS A 31 6.07 -2.67 -4.71
CA LYS A 31 5.70 -3.78 -3.84
C LYS A 31 4.66 -4.62 -4.55
N SER A 32 4.67 -5.92 -4.31
CA SER A 32 3.55 -6.77 -4.69
C SER A 32 2.78 -7.23 -3.44
N VAL A 33 1.58 -7.77 -3.62
CA VAL A 33 0.81 -8.41 -2.56
C VAL A 33 1.57 -9.55 -1.86
N TRP A 34 2.64 -10.08 -2.49
CA TRP A 34 3.52 -11.08 -1.92
C TRP A 34 4.54 -10.52 -0.92
N SER A 35 4.64 -9.22 -0.79
CA SER A 35 5.60 -8.54 0.11
C SER A 35 5.08 -8.33 1.53
N GLY A 36 3.97 -8.97 1.92
CA GLY A 36 3.40 -8.80 3.26
C GLY A 36 2.89 -7.37 3.50
N VAL A 37 1.96 -6.93 2.67
CA VAL A 37 1.47 -5.53 2.62
C VAL A 37 0.34 -5.23 3.59
N TYR A 38 -0.13 -6.21 4.34
CA TYR A 38 -1.17 -6.09 5.38
C TYR A 38 -0.75 -6.88 6.62
N ASP A 39 -1.28 -6.57 7.79
CA ASP A 39 -1.08 -7.36 9.00
C ASP A 39 -2.26 -8.32 9.28
N GLN A 40 -1.99 -9.35 10.09
CA GLN A 40 -2.97 -10.38 10.44
C GLN A 40 -4.20 -9.84 11.17
N GLU A 41 -4.01 -8.84 12.03
CA GLU A 41 -5.11 -8.22 12.78
C GLU A 41 -6.04 -7.46 11.85
N GLN A 42 -5.48 -6.79 10.86
CA GLN A 42 -6.26 -6.10 9.83
C GLN A 42 -7.11 -7.09 9.03
N ALA A 43 -6.55 -8.20 8.59
CA ALA A 43 -7.31 -9.24 7.88
C ALA A 43 -8.42 -9.84 8.76
N THR A 44 -8.18 -9.99 10.05
CA THR A 44 -9.20 -10.47 11.00
C THR A 44 -10.37 -9.49 11.14
N ARG A 45 -10.10 -8.19 11.23
CA ARG A 45 -11.16 -7.15 11.21
C ARG A 45 -11.88 -7.14 9.85
N GLY A 46 -11.11 -7.30 8.77
CA GLY A 46 -11.64 -7.36 7.41
C GLY A 46 -12.59 -8.53 7.20
N LYS A 47 -12.29 -9.70 7.77
CA LYS A 47 -13.19 -10.87 7.73
C LYS A 47 -14.55 -10.56 8.38
N ALA A 48 -14.55 -9.93 9.54
CA ALA A 48 -15.80 -9.55 10.20
C ALA A 48 -16.58 -8.49 9.39
N ALA A 49 -15.88 -7.50 8.82
CA ALA A 49 -16.50 -6.50 7.98
C ALA A 49 -17.04 -7.07 6.67
N TYR A 50 -16.34 -8.02 6.06
CA TYR A 50 -16.78 -8.77 4.88
C TYR A 50 -18.07 -9.55 5.16
N ALA A 51 -18.12 -10.29 6.25
CA ALA A 51 -19.31 -11.05 6.65
C ALA A 51 -20.55 -10.15 6.77
N ALA A 52 -20.37 -8.96 7.34
CA ALA A 52 -21.45 -8.00 7.55
C ALA A 52 -21.93 -7.26 6.30
N ASN A 53 -21.06 -7.06 5.30
CA ASN A 53 -21.34 -6.13 4.19
C ASN A 53 -21.27 -6.78 2.79
N CYS A 54 -20.65 -7.95 2.65
CA CYS A 54 -20.31 -8.51 1.33
C CYS A 54 -20.80 -9.94 1.15
N ALA A 55 -20.83 -10.75 2.23
CA ALA A 55 -21.08 -12.18 2.15
C ALA A 55 -22.47 -12.54 1.59
N SER A 56 -23.47 -11.68 1.77
CA SER A 56 -24.82 -11.91 1.22
C SER A 56 -24.86 -12.05 -0.31
N CYS A 57 -23.92 -11.39 -1.01
CA CYS A 57 -23.82 -11.45 -2.46
C CYS A 57 -22.60 -12.27 -2.93
N HIS A 58 -21.44 -12.10 -2.28
CA HIS A 58 -20.21 -12.77 -2.70
C HIS A 58 -20.02 -14.16 -2.05
N GLY A 59 -20.93 -14.57 -1.17
CA GLY A 59 -20.85 -15.83 -0.43
C GLY A 59 -19.87 -15.79 0.75
N GLU A 60 -20.13 -16.60 1.78
CA GLU A 60 -19.21 -16.72 2.93
C GLU A 60 -17.84 -17.28 2.52
N SER A 61 -17.82 -18.13 1.49
CA SER A 61 -16.61 -18.73 0.92
C SER A 61 -15.92 -17.85 -0.12
N LEU A 62 -16.41 -16.64 -0.39
CA LEU A 62 -15.94 -15.74 -1.45
C LEU A 62 -16.05 -16.30 -2.88
N ALA A 63 -16.86 -17.34 -3.06
CA ALA A 63 -17.02 -18.02 -4.36
C ALA A 63 -17.91 -17.25 -5.35
N GLY A 64 -18.58 -16.20 -4.89
CA GLY A 64 -19.62 -15.52 -5.65
C GLY A 64 -20.97 -16.24 -5.59
N ILE A 65 -22.05 -15.50 -5.81
CA ILE A 65 -23.41 -16.03 -5.93
C ILE A 65 -24.07 -15.32 -7.11
N ASP A 66 -24.71 -16.05 -8.00
CA ASP A 66 -25.39 -15.52 -9.19
C ASP A 66 -24.50 -14.59 -10.03
N VAL A 67 -24.79 -13.29 -10.03
CA VAL A 67 -24.04 -12.28 -10.80
C VAL A 67 -22.85 -11.70 -10.05
N ALA A 68 -22.72 -11.96 -8.75
CA ALA A 68 -21.59 -11.48 -7.96
C ALA A 68 -20.35 -12.34 -8.26
N PRO A 69 -19.25 -11.75 -8.72
CA PRO A 69 -18.07 -12.53 -9.09
C PRO A 69 -17.38 -13.14 -7.86
N PRO A 70 -16.65 -14.25 -8.05
CA PRO A 70 -15.80 -14.79 -7.01
C PRO A 70 -14.69 -13.79 -6.63
N LEU A 71 -14.39 -13.72 -5.33
CA LEU A 71 -13.35 -12.85 -4.77
C LEU A 71 -12.09 -13.62 -4.35
N THR A 72 -11.98 -14.88 -4.76
CA THR A 72 -10.81 -15.75 -4.54
C THR A 72 -10.42 -16.51 -5.80
N GLY A 73 -9.19 -17.02 -5.81
CA GLY A 73 -8.66 -17.92 -6.83
C GLY A 73 -8.62 -17.31 -8.22
N ALA A 74 -8.88 -18.14 -9.23
CA ALA A 74 -8.80 -17.73 -10.63
C ALA A 74 -9.77 -16.60 -10.99
N GLY A 75 -10.95 -16.55 -10.37
CA GLY A 75 -11.92 -15.48 -10.61
C GLY A 75 -11.44 -14.13 -10.10
N PHE A 76 -10.84 -14.07 -8.92
CA PHE A 76 -10.23 -12.86 -8.39
C PHE A 76 -9.02 -12.44 -9.25
N LEU A 77 -8.11 -13.35 -9.51
CA LEU A 77 -6.90 -13.06 -10.28
C LEU A 77 -7.22 -12.70 -11.74
N GLY A 78 -8.25 -13.27 -12.34
CA GLY A 78 -8.69 -12.90 -13.68
C GLY A 78 -9.09 -11.43 -13.81
N ASN A 79 -9.61 -10.85 -12.73
CA ASN A 79 -10.02 -9.44 -12.72
C ASN A 79 -8.93 -8.48 -12.22
N TRP A 80 -8.03 -8.95 -11.34
CA TRP A 80 -7.15 -8.06 -10.59
C TRP A 80 -5.65 -8.26 -10.86
N ASN A 81 -5.23 -9.35 -11.51
CA ASN A 81 -3.83 -9.56 -11.83
C ASN A 81 -3.28 -8.44 -12.74
N GLY A 82 -2.19 -7.86 -12.35
CA GLY A 82 -1.55 -6.73 -13.06
C GLY A 82 -2.05 -5.35 -12.64
N THR A 83 -3.15 -5.25 -11.87
CA THR A 83 -3.65 -3.98 -11.33
C THR A 83 -2.97 -3.66 -10.00
N SER A 84 -3.32 -2.53 -9.38
CA SER A 84 -2.83 -2.16 -8.05
C SER A 84 -3.88 -2.44 -6.95
N ALA A 85 -3.40 -2.59 -5.71
CA ALA A 85 -4.26 -2.57 -4.53
C ALA A 85 -5.08 -1.27 -4.45
N GLY A 86 -4.52 -0.13 -4.88
CA GLY A 86 -5.25 1.13 -4.96
C GLY A 86 -6.45 1.10 -5.91
N ASP A 87 -6.35 0.35 -7.01
CA ASP A 87 -7.46 0.17 -7.95
C ASP A 87 -8.57 -0.69 -7.32
N LEU A 88 -8.20 -1.78 -6.64
CA LEU A 88 -9.14 -2.63 -5.91
C LEU A 88 -9.83 -1.85 -4.78
N PHE A 89 -9.05 -1.11 -3.98
CA PHE A 89 -9.59 -0.23 -2.94
C PHE A 89 -10.61 0.76 -3.52
N THR A 90 -10.27 1.43 -4.61
CA THR A 90 -11.14 2.40 -5.28
C THR A 90 -12.44 1.74 -5.72
N ARG A 91 -12.34 0.57 -6.35
CA ARG A 91 -13.52 -0.20 -6.77
C ARG A 91 -14.44 -0.52 -5.59
N ILE A 92 -13.90 -1.08 -4.51
CA ILE A 92 -14.70 -1.40 -3.32
C ILE A 92 -15.31 -0.11 -2.73
N LYS A 93 -14.47 0.91 -2.52
CA LYS A 93 -14.87 2.16 -1.86
C LYS A 93 -16.00 2.89 -2.58
N THR A 94 -16.01 2.87 -3.91
CA THR A 94 -16.94 3.69 -4.70
C THR A 94 -18.18 2.92 -5.16
N THR A 95 -18.12 1.59 -5.26
CA THR A 95 -19.20 0.81 -5.87
C THR A 95 -19.80 -0.26 -4.97
N MET A 96 -19.19 -0.56 -3.81
CA MET A 96 -19.64 -1.62 -2.91
C MET A 96 -20.01 -1.07 -1.52
N PRO A 97 -20.94 -1.76 -0.81
CA PRO A 97 -21.84 -2.79 -1.34
C PRO A 97 -22.83 -2.18 -2.33
N LEU A 98 -23.31 -2.96 -3.32
CA LEU A 98 -24.24 -2.46 -4.36
C LEU A 98 -25.52 -1.85 -3.80
N SER A 99 -25.98 -2.31 -2.66
CA SER A 99 -27.17 -1.78 -1.97
C SER A 99 -26.93 -0.38 -1.35
N ALA A 100 -25.66 0.01 -1.11
CA ALA A 100 -25.28 1.27 -0.50
C ALA A 100 -23.86 1.67 -0.92
N PRO A 101 -23.61 2.03 -2.19
CA PRO A 101 -22.28 2.37 -2.68
C PRO A 101 -21.64 3.55 -1.93
N GLY A 102 -20.35 3.44 -1.65
CA GLY A 102 -19.57 4.53 -1.04
C GLY A 102 -19.75 4.73 0.47
N THR A 103 -20.66 3.98 1.12
CA THR A 103 -20.97 4.16 2.56
C THR A 103 -19.90 3.64 3.51
N LEU A 104 -19.11 2.65 3.09
CA LEU A 104 -18.06 2.09 3.94
C LEU A 104 -16.95 3.12 4.20
N SER A 105 -16.45 3.16 5.43
CA SER A 105 -15.28 3.99 5.76
C SER A 105 -14.04 3.49 5.01
N ALA A 106 -13.09 4.39 4.74
CA ALA A 106 -11.83 4.03 4.11
C ALA A 106 -11.07 2.94 4.89
N LYS A 107 -11.12 3.01 6.23
CA LYS A 107 -10.53 1.98 7.10
C LYS A 107 -11.22 0.63 6.93
N THR A 108 -12.54 0.60 6.90
CA THR A 108 -13.31 -0.65 6.70
C THR A 108 -12.96 -1.28 5.34
N VAL A 109 -12.83 -0.47 4.28
CA VAL A 109 -12.46 -0.95 2.95
C VAL A 109 -11.06 -1.55 2.95
N SER A 110 -10.05 -0.88 3.55
CA SER A 110 -8.70 -1.44 3.62
C SER A 110 -8.63 -2.71 4.49
N ASP A 111 -9.42 -2.80 5.55
CA ASP A 111 -9.52 -4.02 6.37
C ASP A 111 -10.13 -5.18 5.53
N ILE A 112 -11.20 -4.92 4.77
CA ILE A 112 -11.79 -5.91 3.85
C ILE A 112 -10.78 -6.34 2.79
N GLU A 113 -10.05 -5.41 2.18
CA GLU A 113 -9.06 -5.71 1.16
C GLU A 113 -7.93 -6.60 1.71
N ALA A 114 -7.46 -6.34 2.93
CA ALA A 114 -6.51 -7.21 3.62
C ALA A 114 -7.04 -8.64 3.80
N TYR A 115 -8.32 -8.78 4.13
CA TYR A 115 -8.96 -10.10 4.19
C TYR A 115 -9.04 -10.79 2.83
N LEU A 116 -9.34 -10.05 1.76
CA LEU A 116 -9.34 -10.60 0.40
C LEU A 116 -7.93 -11.09 0.02
N PHE A 117 -6.89 -10.35 0.37
CA PHE A 117 -5.51 -10.80 0.14
C PHE A 117 -5.18 -12.06 0.92
N GLN A 118 -5.57 -12.13 2.20
CA GLN A 118 -5.40 -13.35 3.00
C GLN A 118 -6.13 -14.54 2.39
N ALA A 119 -7.37 -14.36 1.96
CA ALA A 119 -8.18 -15.42 1.37
C ALA A 119 -7.63 -15.92 0.03
N ASN A 120 -6.86 -15.09 -0.67
CA ASN A 120 -6.14 -15.47 -1.88
C ASN A 120 -4.73 -16.03 -1.62
N GLY A 121 -4.35 -16.24 -0.36
CA GLY A 121 -3.08 -16.86 0.01
C GLY A 121 -1.87 -15.93 -0.02
N PHE A 122 -2.06 -14.62 -0.16
CA PHE A 122 -0.96 -13.66 -0.04
C PHE A 122 -0.51 -13.54 1.41
N PRO A 123 0.79 -13.43 1.70
CA PRO A 123 1.30 -13.45 3.07
C PRO A 123 0.98 -12.15 3.82
N ALA A 124 0.67 -12.29 5.11
CA ALA A 124 0.65 -11.15 6.02
C ALA A 124 2.09 -10.65 6.29
N GLY A 125 2.21 -9.38 6.56
CA GLY A 125 3.42 -8.72 7.04
C GLY A 125 3.23 -8.13 8.44
N SER A 126 4.00 -7.10 8.74
CA SER A 126 4.00 -6.40 10.03
C SER A 126 3.36 -5.01 9.98
N VAL A 127 2.86 -4.59 8.82
CA VAL A 127 2.33 -3.25 8.60
C VAL A 127 0.94 -3.34 7.99
N ALA A 128 -0.01 -2.58 8.51
CA ALA A 128 -1.35 -2.52 7.97
C ALA A 128 -1.38 -1.86 6.58
N LEU A 129 -2.26 -2.36 5.72
CA LEU A 129 -2.59 -1.73 4.44
C LEU A 129 -3.19 -0.33 4.70
N PRO A 130 -2.68 0.74 4.08
CA PRO A 130 -3.15 2.09 4.36
C PRO A 130 -4.58 2.30 3.82
N PRO A 131 -5.41 3.13 4.50
CA PRO A 131 -6.80 3.37 4.09
C PRO A 131 -6.92 4.46 3.02
N ALA A 132 -6.07 4.42 1.99
CA ALA A 132 -6.06 5.44 0.93
C ALA A 132 -5.48 4.87 -0.38
N ALA A 133 -6.27 4.91 -1.46
CA ALA A 133 -5.88 4.38 -2.77
C ALA A 133 -4.52 4.90 -3.29
N PRO A 134 -4.18 6.21 -3.20
CA PRO A 134 -2.89 6.69 -3.69
C PRO A 134 -1.69 6.07 -2.98
N MET A 135 -1.84 5.69 -1.71
CA MET A 135 -0.76 5.05 -0.94
C MET A 135 -0.55 3.57 -1.32
N MET A 136 -1.50 3.00 -2.04
CA MET A 136 -1.49 1.60 -2.49
C MET A 136 -1.27 1.46 -4.00
N ALA A 137 -1.11 2.56 -4.72
CA ALA A 137 -0.94 2.55 -6.19
C ALA A 137 0.32 1.79 -6.64
N GLY A 138 1.37 1.76 -5.81
CA GLY A 138 2.60 0.99 -6.05
C GLY A 138 2.55 -0.47 -5.59
N ILE A 139 1.44 -0.94 -4.99
CA ILE A 139 1.28 -2.34 -4.56
C ILE A 139 0.62 -3.11 -5.69
N LYS A 140 1.36 -3.96 -6.39
CA LYS A 140 0.83 -4.76 -7.51
C LYS A 140 0.18 -6.04 -7.03
N ILE A 141 -1.01 -6.32 -7.57
CA ILE A 141 -1.68 -7.62 -7.41
C ILE A 141 -1.14 -8.52 -8.52
N THR A 142 -0.42 -9.57 -8.15
CA THR A 142 0.19 -10.51 -9.12
C THR A 142 -0.14 -11.95 -8.75
N ALA A 143 -0.51 -12.75 -9.77
CA ALA A 143 -0.82 -14.15 -9.59
C ALA A 143 0.38 -14.97 -9.12
N GLN A 144 1.57 -14.60 -9.56
CA GLN A 144 2.82 -15.27 -9.22
C GLN A 144 3.67 -14.42 -8.27
N LYS A 145 4.31 -15.09 -7.32
CA LYS A 145 5.30 -14.44 -6.46
C LYS A 145 6.47 -14.00 -7.34
N PRO A 146 6.87 -12.72 -7.28
CA PRO A 146 8.09 -12.27 -7.95
C PRO A 146 9.33 -13.03 -7.43
N ASN A 147 10.25 -13.32 -8.34
CA ASN A 147 11.55 -13.96 -8.02
C ASN A 147 12.43 -13.04 -7.19
#